data_1b8877c71cc36ac91539653aa8f333ac
#
_entry.id   1b8877c71cc36ac91539653aa8f333ac
#
_cell.length_a   1.000
_cell.length_b   1.000
_cell.length_c   1.000
_cell.angle_alpha   90.00
_cell.angle_beta   90.00
_cell.angle_gamma   90.00
#
_symmetry.space_group_name_H-M   'P 1'
#
loop_
_entity.id
_entity.type
_entity.pdbx_description
1 polymer ?
#
loop_
_entity_poly.entity_id
_entity_poly.type
_entity_poly.pdbx_seq_one_letter_code
_entity_poly.pdbx_strand_id
1 'polypeptide(L)'
;MRNFNIQDCILFEDKEILVCHKPAGIAVQNARLGAADMESSLKNYLALKNPGKMPYLGIVHRLDQPVEGVLVFAKTPKAASGLNRQITAKTVTKEYLAVTAQMADEKQGHLEDYLKKDGRTNSSSVVTPKTPGAKKASLDYSIQEEIEDERTATGKRILVKIILDTGRHHQIRVQMAHKGMPLLGDRKYNAKDLSGLPL
;
A
#
# COMPACT_ATOMS: atom_id res chain seq x y z
N MET A 1 1.29 8.40 21.27
CA MET A 1 1.91 7.80 20.06
C MET A 1 2.95 6.81 20.55
N ARG A 2 2.91 5.53 20.10
CA ARG A 2 4.05 4.62 20.35
C ARG A 2 5.26 5.24 19.68
N ASN A 3 6.40 5.32 20.40
CA ASN A 3 7.65 5.79 19.81
C ASN A 3 7.99 4.88 18.62
N PHE A 4 7.97 5.44 17.40
CA PHE A 4 8.38 4.74 16.20
C PHE A 4 9.91 4.56 16.24
N ASN A 5 10.35 3.32 16.39
CA ASN A 5 11.76 2.95 16.29
C ASN A 5 11.97 2.12 15.02
N ILE A 6 12.79 2.63 14.11
CA ILE A 6 13.03 1.98 12.81
C ILE A 6 13.68 0.60 12.93
N GLN A 7 14.47 0.36 13.97
CA GLN A 7 15.14 -0.93 14.17
C GLN A 7 14.13 -2.06 14.40
N ASP A 8 13.01 -1.77 15.08
CA ASP A 8 11.96 -2.76 15.35
C ASP A 8 11.16 -3.11 14.08
N CYS A 9 11.30 -2.30 13.03
CA CYS A 9 10.66 -2.52 11.74
C CYS A 9 11.49 -3.36 10.76
N ILE A 10 12.79 -3.58 11.03
CA ILE A 10 13.68 -4.29 10.12
C ILE A 10 13.46 -5.80 10.27
N LEU A 11 13.02 -6.44 9.19
CA LEU A 11 12.77 -7.89 9.10
C LEU A 11 13.99 -8.64 8.55
N PHE A 12 14.70 -8.01 7.62
CA PHE A 12 15.89 -8.60 6.98
C PHE A 12 16.80 -7.49 6.45
N GLU A 13 18.09 -7.70 6.52
CA GLU A 13 19.11 -6.80 5.95
C GLU A 13 20.32 -7.59 5.48
N ASP A 14 20.76 -7.34 4.25
CA ASP A 14 22.04 -7.81 3.71
C ASP A 14 22.83 -6.66 3.06
N LYS A 15 23.78 -6.98 2.19
CA LYS A 15 24.61 -5.97 1.48
C LYS A 15 23.81 -5.21 0.42
N GLU A 16 22.76 -5.81 -0.17
CA GLU A 16 22.04 -5.32 -1.34
C GLU A 16 20.66 -4.76 -1.01
N ILE A 17 19.95 -5.37 -0.04
CA ILE A 17 18.56 -5.01 0.28
C ILE A 17 18.32 -4.87 1.78
N LEU A 18 17.24 -4.19 2.10
CA LEU A 18 16.68 -4.06 3.42
C LEU A 18 15.17 -4.28 3.33
N VAL A 19 14.63 -5.20 4.12
CA VAL A 19 13.20 -5.52 4.17
C VAL A 19 12.65 -5.04 5.51
N CYS A 20 11.55 -4.28 5.45
CA CYS A 20 10.93 -3.70 6.64
C CYS A 20 9.44 -3.98 6.69
N HIS A 21 8.92 -4.14 7.89
CA HIS A 21 7.52 -3.92 8.20
C HIS A 21 7.27 -2.40 8.35
N LYS A 22 6.48 -1.82 7.46
CA LYS A 22 6.03 -0.44 7.58
C LYS A 22 4.80 -0.39 8.49
N PRO A 23 4.84 0.28 9.63
CA PRO A 23 3.64 0.42 10.47
C PRO A 23 2.60 1.34 9.82
N ALA A 24 1.33 1.14 10.19
CA ALA A 24 0.25 2.06 9.82
C ALA A 24 0.52 3.48 10.32
N GLY A 25 0.13 4.47 9.54
CA GLY A 25 0.28 5.89 9.89
C GLY A 25 1.64 6.51 9.53
N ILE A 26 2.68 5.72 9.24
CA ILE A 26 3.99 6.20 8.80
C ILE A 26 4.06 6.23 7.27
N ALA A 27 4.45 7.35 6.69
CA ALA A 27 4.67 7.46 5.25
C ALA A 27 5.94 6.72 4.82
N VAL A 28 5.99 6.23 3.58
CA VAL A 28 7.25 5.72 3.01
C VAL A 28 8.22 6.87 2.74
N GLN A 29 7.71 7.95 2.16
CA GLN A 29 8.39 9.22 1.93
C GLN A 29 7.45 10.36 2.32
N ASN A 30 7.98 11.38 2.96
CA ASN A 30 7.21 12.56 3.33
C ASN A 30 7.81 13.81 2.68
N ALA A 31 6.93 14.65 2.13
CA ALA A 31 7.33 15.96 1.63
C ALA A 31 7.41 17.02 2.75
N ARG A 32 6.93 16.72 3.95
CA ARG A 32 6.95 17.63 5.11
C ARG A 32 8.28 17.51 5.84
N LEU A 33 9.00 18.60 5.93
CA LEU A 33 10.21 18.71 6.75
C LEU A 33 9.88 18.40 8.22
N GLY A 34 10.68 17.53 8.84
CA GLY A 34 10.56 17.16 10.25
C GLY A 34 9.50 16.09 10.58
N ALA A 35 8.72 15.62 9.61
CA ALA A 35 7.84 14.48 9.84
C ALA A 35 8.59 13.16 9.60
N ALA A 36 8.49 12.24 10.55
CA ALA A 36 9.10 10.92 10.44
C ALA A 36 8.52 10.14 9.25
N ASP A 37 9.38 9.52 8.47
CA ASP A 37 9.02 8.57 7.41
C ASP A 37 10.03 7.42 7.34
N MET A 38 9.69 6.37 6.57
CA MET A 38 10.55 5.19 6.46
C MET A 38 11.89 5.52 5.80
N GLU A 39 11.90 6.34 4.73
CA GLU A 39 13.11 6.66 3.99
C GLU A 39 14.13 7.39 4.86
N SER A 40 13.71 8.49 5.50
CA SER A 40 14.59 9.29 6.36
C SER A 40 15.09 8.50 7.56
N SER A 41 14.22 7.72 8.19
CA SER A 41 14.57 6.88 9.34
C SER A 41 15.57 5.77 8.98
N LEU A 42 15.37 5.11 7.82
CA LEU A 42 16.28 4.07 7.33
C LEU A 42 17.62 4.66 6.88
N LYS A 43 17.64 5.82 6.22
CA LYS A 43 18.90 6.51 5.89
C LYS A 43 19.69 6.86 7.14
N ASN A 44 19.04 7.38 8.18
CA ASN A 44 19.71 7.66 9.47
C ASN A 44 20.27 6.39 10.10
N TYR A 45 19.49 5.30 10.12
CA TYR A 45 19.95 4.00 10.61
C TYR A 45 21.19 3.49 9.85
N LEU A 46 21.20 3.57 8.52
CA LEU A 46 22.33 3.15 7.70
C LEU A 46 23.57 4.06 7.89
N ALA A 47 23.37 5.37 8.07
CA ALA A 47 24.44 6.32 8.34
C ALA A 47 25.12 6.07 9.67
N LEU A 48 24.37 5.71 10.72
CA LEU A 48 24.92 5.34 12.03
C LEU A 48 25.77 4.06 11.95
N LYS A 49 25.42 3.11 11.09
CA LYS A 49 26.23 1.90 10.86
C LYS A 49 27.53 2.15 10.09
N ASN A 50 27.58 3.20 9.27
CA ASN A 50 28.74 3.53 8.44
C ASN A 50 29.04 5.03 8.52
N PRO A 51 29.63 5.52 9.63
CA PRO A 51 29.92 6.93 9.81
C PRO A 51 30.81 7.49 8.69
N GLY A 52 30.49 8.71 8.24
CA GLY A 52 31.25 9.41 7.20
C GLY A 52 30.86 9.04 5.76
N LYS A 53 29.92 8.13 5.55
CA LYS A 53 29.44 7.77 4.22
C LYS A 53 27.94 8.03 4.08
N MET A 54 27.55 8.82 3.06
CA MET A 54 26.14 9.03 2.75
C MET A 54 25.52 7.70 2.25
N PRO A 55 24.53 7.13 2.94
CA PRO A 55 23.94 5.87 2.50
C PRO A 55 23.04 6.07 1.28
N TYR A 56 23.12 5.15 0.32
CA TYR A 56 22.13 5.02 -0.74
C TYR A 56 20.93 4.22 -0.20
N LEU A 57 19.72 4.68 -0.52
CA LEU A 57 18.49 3.95 -0.27
C LEU A 57 17.53 4.15 -1.45
N GLY A 58 17.30 3.08 -2.21
CA GLY A 58 16.39 3.07 -3.37
C GLY A 58 15.00 2.58 -2.96
N ILE A 59 13.98 3.39 -3.25
CA ILE A 59 12.57 3.04 -3.05
C ILE A 59 12.04 2.49 -4.36
N VAL A 60 11.69 1.21 -4.39
CA VAL A 60 11.22 0.51 -5.59
C VAL A 60 9.70 0.34 -5.62
N HIS A 61 9.05 0.37 -4.48
CA HIS A 61 7.59 0.37 -4.34
C HIS A 61 7.16 1.09 -3.06
N ARG A 62 5.86 1.36 -2.91
CA ARG A 62 5.32 2.12 -1.77
C ARG A 62 4.00 1.54 -1.31
N LEU A 63 3.70 1.76 -0.02
CA LEU A 63 2.38 1.63 0.58
C LEU A 63 1.85 3.02 0.94
N ASP A 64 0.53 3.17 0.94
CA ASP A 64 -0.14 4.37 1.42
C ASP A 64 0.17 4.60 2.90
N GLN A 65 0.14 5.84 3.36
CA GLN A 65 0.48 6.18 4.75
C GLN A 65 -0.32 5.40 5.79
N PRO A 66 -1.66 5.26 5.69
CA PRO A 66 -2.44 4.53 6.69
C PRO A 66 -2.26 3.01 6.64
N VAL A 67 -1.73 2.47 5.54
CA VAL A 67 -1.58 1.03 5.32
C VAL A 67 -0.29 0.51 5.96
N GLU A 68 -0.36 -0.64 6.63
CA GLU A 68 0.82 -1.38 7.10
C GLU A 68 1.19 -2.52 6.15
N GLY A 69 2.43 -3.00 6.25
CA GLY A 69 2.89 -4.16 5.47
C GLY A 69 4.38 -4.15 5.17
N VAL A 70 4.80 -5.14 4.41
CA VAL A 70 6.21 -5.40 4.10
C VAL A 70 6.66 -4.57 2.90
N LEU A 71 7.80 -3.92 3.05
CA LEU A 71 8.48 -3.16 2.00
C LEU A 71 9.92 -3.63 1.84
N VAL A 72 10.39 -3.66 0.59
CA VAL A 72 11.80 -3.86 0.26
C VAL A 72 12.41 -2.55 -0.22
N PHE A 73 13.60 -2.24 0.30
CA PHE A 73 14.44 -1.11 -0.09
C PHE A 73 15.76 -1.62 -0.65
N ALA A 74 16.28 -0.96 -1.67
CA ALA A 74 17.59 -1.28 -2.21
C ALA A 74 18.68 -0.47 -1.50
N LYS A 75 19.78 -1.12 -1.10
CA LYS A 75 20.94 -0.47 -0.50
C LYS A 75 21.99 -0.07 -1.53
N THR A 76 21.83 -0.51 -2.77
CA THR A 76 22.71 -0.15 -3.90
C THR A 76 21.90 0.20 -5.15
N PRO A 77 22.43 1.05 -6.07
CA PRO A 77 21.80 1.32 -7.37
C PRO A 77 21.58 0.05 -8.21
N LYS A 78 22.49 -0.91 -8.12
CA LYS A 78 22.39 -2.21 -8.82
C LYS A 78 21.21 -3.01 -8.33
N ALA A 79 21.02 -3.12 -7.01
CA ALA A 79 19.89 -3.79 -6.41
C ALA A 79 18.57 -3.09 -6.77
N ALA A 80 18.52 -1.75 -6.75
CA ALA A 80 17.35 -0.98 -7.16
C ALA A 80 16.96 -1.27 -8.62
N SER A 81 17.93 -1.29 -9.53
CA SER A 81 17.70 -1.66 -10.93
C SER A 81 17.18 -3.09 -11.07
N GLY A 82 17.76 -4.05 -10.34
CA GLY A 82 17.36 -5.45 -10.33
C GLY A 82 15.91 -5.63 -9.86
N LEU A 83 15.56 -5.02 -8.72
CA LEU A 83 14.20 -5.06 -8.17
C LEU A 83 13.18 -4.38 -9.09
N ASN A 84 13.50 -3.22 -9.65
CA ASN A 84 12.62 -2.54 -10.60
C ASN A 84 12.36 -3.38 -11.86
N ARG A 85 13.39 -4.09 -12.37
CA ARG A 85 13.24 -5.02 -13.51
C ARG A 85 12.27 -6.15 -13.17
N GLN A 86 12.41 -6.77 -12.00
CA GLN A 86 11.51 -7.84 -11.56
C GLN A 86 10.06 -7.33 -11.38
N ILE A 87 9.86 -6.15 -10.77
CA ILE A 87 8.54 -5.53 -10.62
C ILE A 87 7.92 -5.24 -12.00
N THR A 88 8.71 -4.70 -12.94
CA THR A 88 8.25 -4.40 -14.31
C THR A 88 7.92 -5.66 -15.09
N ALA A 89 8.72 -6.72 -14.93
CA ALA A 89 8.51 -8.03 -15.55
C ALA A 89 7.39 -8.84 -14.87
N LYS A 90 6.76 -8.29 -13.82
CA LYS A 90 5.70 -8.96 -13.02
C LYS A 90 6.14 -10.31 -12.43
N THR A 91 7.44 -10.48 -12.13
CA THR A 91 7.96 -11.68 -11.44
C THR A 91 7.88 -11.55 -9.92
N VAL A 92 7.52 -10.37 -9.40
CA VAL A 92 7.22 -10.12 -7.99
C VAL A 92 5.72 -10.10 -7.80
N THR A 93 5.20 -11.03 -7.01
CA THR A 93 3.80 -11.03 -6.60
C THR A 93 3.56 -9.99 -5.52
N LYS A 94 2.56 -9.14 -5.72
CA LYS A 94 2.11 -8.15 -4.73
C LYS A 94 0.77 -8.61 -4.16
N GLU A 95 0.84 -9.17 -2.97
CA GLU A 95 -0.30 -9.71 -2.24
C GLU A 95 -0.68 -8.80 -1.07
N TYR A 96 -1.98 -8.57 -0.89
CA TYR A 96 -2.53 -7.74 0.16
C TYR A 96 -3.71 -8.43 0.83
N LEU A 97 -3.94 -8.08 2.08
CA LEU A 97 -5.18 -8.36 2.79
C LEU A 97 -5.93 -7.05 2.99
N ALA A 98 -7.21 -7.07 2.76
CA ALA A 98 -8.10 -5.94 2.97
C ALA A 98 -9.35 -6.39 3.72
N VAL A 99 -9.97 -5.47 4.47
CA VAL A 99 -11.21 -5.76 5.19
C VAL A 99 -12.32 -4.88 4.65
N THR A 100 -13.47 -5.47 4.31
CA THR A 100 -14.68 -4.77 3.87
C THR A 100 -15.85 -5.15 4.76
N ALA A 101 -16.92 -4.34 4.76
CA ALA A 101 -18.19 -4.69 5.39
C ALA A 101 -19.23 -5.21 4.38
N GLN A 102 -18.92 -5.15 3.11
CA GLN A 102 -19.82 -5.54 2.02
C GLN A 102 -19.19 -6.65 1.21
N MET A 103 -19.98 -7.64 0.83
CA MET A 103 -19.58 -8.75 0.00
C MET A 103 -20.01 -8.51 -1.44
N ALA A 104 -19.20 -8.92 -2.40
CA ALA A 104 -19.66 -9.06 -3.77
C ALA A 104 -20.52 -10.33 -3.90
N ASP A 105 -21.31 -10.39 -4.97
CA ASP A 105 -22.08 -11.60 -5.32
C ASP A 105 -21.17 -12.80 -5.57
N GLU A 106 -19.94 -12.53 -6.02
CA GLU A 106 -18.94 -13.54 -6.32
C GLU A 106 -17.81 -13.55 -5.26
N LYS A 107 -17.47 -14.75 -4.78
CA LYS A 107 -16.39 -14.93 -3.79
C LYS A 107 -15.00 -14.62 -4.31
N GLN A 108 -14.80 -14.54 -5.61
CA GLN A 108 -13.56 -14.18 -6.26
C GLN A 108 -13.83 -13.50 -7.60
N GLY A 109 -12.91 -12.69 -8.07
CA GLY A 109 -13.07 -12.03 -9.35
C GLY A 109 -11.84 -11.23 -9.78
N HIS A 110 -11.87 -10.80 -11.03
CA HIS A 110 -10.90 -9.90 -11.62
C HIS A 110 -11.52 -8.51 -11.79
N LEU A 111 -10.81 -7.47 -11.35
CA LEU A 111 -11.22 -6.07 -11.54
C LEU A 111 -10.27 -5.39 -12.52
N GLU A 112 -10.84 -4.80 -13.54
CA GLU A 112 -10.12 -4.01 -14.52
C GLU A 112 -10.80 -2.65 -14.69
N ASP A 113 -10.06 -1.57 -14.41
CA ASP A 113 -10.54 -0.20 -14.50
C ASP A 113 -9.47 0.71 -15.11
N TYR A 114 -9.86 1.92 -15.46
CA TYR A 114 -8.95 3.00 -15.77
C TYR A 114 -8.99 4.03 -14.65
N LEU A 115 -7.82 4.29 -14.05
CA LEU A 115 -7.69 5.19 -12.92
C LEU A 115 -6.98 6.48 -13.31
N LYS A 116 -7.48 7.60 -12.80
CA LYS A 116 -6.83 8.91 -12.90
C LYS A 116 -6.58 9.47 -11.51
N LYS A 117 -5.31 9.85 -11.24
CA LYS A 117 -4.93 10.55 -10.02
C LYS A 117 -5.26 12.03 -10.14
N ASP A 118 -5.87 12.59 -9.09
CA ASP A 118 -5.93 14.02 -8.84
C ASP A 118 -4.85 14.40 -7.80
N GLY A 119 -3.84 15.14 -8.24
CA GLY A 119 -2.75 15.57 -7.37
C GLY A 119 -3.18 16.63 -6.34
N ARG A 120 -4.24 17.41 -6.61
CA ARG A 120 -4.72 18.47 -5.73
C ARG A 120 -5.44 17.91 -4.49
N THR A 121 -6.25 16.88 -4.68
CA THR A 121 -7.00 16.21 -3.61
C THR A 121 -6.26 14.99 -3.04
N ASN A 122 -5.13 14.60 -3.67
CA ASN A 122 -4.40 13.37 -3.39
C ASN A 122 -5.34 12.15 -3.40
N SER A 123 -6.24 12.09 -4.40
CA SER A 123 -7.18 10.97 -4.60
C SER A 123 -7.02 10.38 -5.99
N SER A 124 -7.67 9.27 -6.24
CA SER A 124 -7.82 8.68 -7.57
C SER A 124 -9.29 8.36 -7.81
N SER A 125 -9.69 8.29 -9.06
CA SER A 125 -11.05 7.94 -9.47
C SER A 125 -11.03 6.99 -10.65
N VAL A 126 -12.06 6.17 -10.78
CA VAL A 126 -12.33 5.42 -11.99
C VAL A 126 -12.82 6.40 -13.06
N VAL A 127 -12.26 6.27 -14.24
CA VAL A 127 -12.57 7.13 -15.40
C VAL A 127 -12.67 6.29 -16.66
N THR A 128 -13.13 6.89 -17.75
CA THR A 128 -13.16 6.20 -19.05
C THR A 128 -11.74 6.04 -19.63
N PRO A 129 -11.48 5.03 -20.47
CA PRO A 129 -10.17 4.83 -21.11
C PRO A 129 -9.68 6.05 -21.92
N LYS A 130 -10.63 6.85 -22.46
CA LYS A 130 -10.33 8.03 -23.28
C LYS A 130 -9.97 9.27 -22.45
N THR A 131 -10.10 9.23 -21.13
CA THR A 131 -9.78 10.37 -20.25
C THR A 131 -8.28 10.66 -20.26
N PRO A 132 -7.84 11.89 -20.53
CA PRO A 132 -6.42 12.24 -20.51
C PRO A 132 -5.76 11.92 -19.17
N GLY A 133 -4.67 11.15 -19.19
CA GLY A 133 -3.95 10.70 -17.99
C GLY A 133 -4.54 9.47 -17.31
N ALA A 134 -5.58 8.85 -17.86
CA ALA A 134 -6.11 7.57 -17.42
C ALA A 134 -5.05 6.47 -17.56
N LYS A 135 -4.96 5.59 -16.56
CA LYS A 135 -4.03 4.44 -16.55
C LYS A 135 -4.80 3.17 -16.23
N LYS A 136 -4.62 2.14 -17.04
CA LYS A 136 -5.17 0.81 -16.78
C LYS A 136 -4.69 0.30 -15.42
N ALA A 137 -5.62 -0.26 -14.66
CA ALA A 137 -5.42 -0.86 -13.34
C ALA A 137 -6.14 -2.20 -13.30
N SER A 138 -5.45 -3.26 -12.86
CA SER A 138 -6.03 -4.59 -12.72
C SER A 138 -5.55 -5.27 -11.45
N LEU A 139 -6.44 -6.04 -10.84
CA LEU A 139 -6.21 -6.86 -9.66
C LEU A 139 -7.16 -8.07 -9.66
N ASP A 140 -6.74 -9.12 -8.98
CA ASP A 140 -7.61 -10.24 -8.60
C ASP A 140 -7.95 -10.14 -7.12
N TYR A 141 -9.17 -10.53 -6.75
CA TYR A 141 -9.58 -10.62 -5.35
C TYR A 141 -10.21 -11.99 -5.05
N SER A 142 -10.09 -12.43 -3.80
CA SER A 142 -10.79 -13.59 -3.27
C SER A 142 -11.16 -13.38 -1.81
N ILE A 143 -12.40 -13.70 -1.46
CA ILE A 143 -12.89 -13.67 -0.09
C ILE A 143 -12.27 -14.85 0.65
N GLN A 144 -11.64 -14.58 1.79
CA GLN A 144 -10.96 -15.56 2.61
C GLN A 144 -11.81 -15.96 3.81
N GLU A 145 -12.40 -14.98 4.48
CA GLU A 145 -13.12 -15.20 5.74
C GLU A 145 -14.24 -14.18 5.89
N GLU A 146 -15.30 -14.57 6.55
CA GLU A 146 -16.42 -13.73 6.96
C GLU A 146 -16.59 -13.85 8.46
N ILE A 147 -16.56 -12.73 9.18
CA ILE A 147 -16.61 -12.65 10.63
C ILE A 147 -17.75 -11.71 11.02
N GLU A 148 -18.57 -12.10 11.97
CA GLU A 148 -19.60 -11.22 12.52
C GLU A 148 -18.96 -10.07 13.31
N ASP A 149 -19.42 -8.85 13.08
CA ASP A 149 -18.96 -7.64 13.77
C ASP A 149 -20.05 -6.56 13.78
N GLU A 150 -20.68 -6.40 14.91
CA GLU A 150 -21.78 -5.43 15.13
C GLU A 150 -21.35 -3.96 14.90
N ARG A 151 -20.05 -3.66 14.87
CA ARG A 151 -19.53 -2.29 14.60
C ARG A 151 -19.68 -1.89 13.14
N THR A 152 -19.95 -2.82 12.24
CA THR A 152 -20.18 -2.53 10.84
C THR A 152 -21.66 -2.40 10.52
N ALA A 153 -22.00 -1.62 9.50
CA ALA A 153 -23.38 -1.42 9.10
C ALA A 153 -24.09 -2.70 8.62
N THR A 154 -23.33 -3.71 8.19
CA THR A 154 -23.84 -5.00 7.70
C THR A 154 -23.79 -6.09 8.77
N GLY A 155 -23.28 -5.81 9.96
CA GLY A 155 -23.04 -6.80 11.01
C GLY A 155 -21.85 -7.73 10.73
N LYS A 156 -21.03 -7.46 9.71
CA LYS A 156 -19.98 -8.38 9.26
C LYS A 156 -18.70 -7.65 8.87
N ARG A 157 -17.58 -8.35 9.04
CA ARG A 157 -16.28 -8.03 8.41
C ARG A 157 -15.89 -9.17 7.46
N ILE A 158 -15.40 -8.80 6.32
CA ILE A 158 -15.03 -9.73 5.27
C ILE A 158 -13.56 -9.53 4.97
N LEU A 159 -12.75 -10.56 5.19
CA LEU A 159 -11.34 -10.57 4.84
C LEU A 159 -11.19 -10.92 3.37
N VAL A 160 -10.55 -10.06 2.62
CA VAL A 160 -10.33 -10.20 1.18
C VAL A 160 -8.84 -10.23 0.88
N LYS A 161 -8.39 -11.30 0.23
CA LYS A 161 -7.05 -11.38 -0.35
C LYS A 161 -7.06 -10.72 -1.73
N ILE A 162 -6.04 -9.93 -2.01
CA ILE A 162 -5.91 -9.17 -3.25
C ILE A 162 -4.53 -9.40 -3.85
N ILE A 163 -4.47 -9.72 -5.13
CA ILE A 163 -3.25 -9.83 -5.92
C ILE A 163 -3.24 -8.70 -6.94
N LEU A 164 -2.23 -7.82 -6.88
CA LEU A 164 -2.11 -6.69 -7.80
C LEU A 164 -1.30 -7.04 -9.05
N ASP A 165 -1.89 -6.91 -10.23
CA ASP A 165 -1.18 -6.89 -11.51
C ASP A 165 -0.48 -5.56 -11.77
N THR A 166 -1.11 -4.46 -11.38
CA THR A 166 -0.61 -3.10 -11.54
C THR A 166 -0.42 -2.44 -10.18
N GLY A 167 0.23 -1.27 -10.11
CA GLY A 167 0.46 -0.52 -8.87
C GLY A 167 0.11 0.95 -9.06
N ARG A 168 -1.20 1.27 -9.23
CA ARG A 168 -1.66 2.65 -9.36
C ARG A 168 -1.89 3.28 -7.99
N HIS A 169 -1.87 4.60 -7.95
CA HIS A 169 -2.14 5.36 -6.71
C HIS A 169 -3.54 5.02 -6.16
N HIS A 170 -3.60 4.61 -4.89
CA HIS A 170 -4.81 4.16 -4.20
C HIS A 170 -5.59 3.04 -4.91
N GLN A 171 -4.92 2.19 -5.69
CA GLN A 171 -5.59 1.26 -6.61
C GLN A 171 -6.61 0.36 -5.92
N ILE A 172 -6.20 -0.38 -4.89
CA ILE A 172 -7.08 -1.30 -4.15
C ILE A 172 -8.29 -0.53 -3.61
N ARG A 173 -8.03 0.59 -2.96
CA ARG A 173 -9.05 1.43 -2.33
C ARG A 173 -10.12 1.88 -3.32
N VAL A 174 -9.69 2.35 -4.51
CA VAL A 174 -10.61 2.85 -5.55
C VAL A 174 -11.37 1.72 -6.23
N GLN A 175 -10.69 0.66 -6.64
CA GLN A 175 -11.32 -0.45 -7.36
C GLN A 175 -12.28 -1.23 -6.46
N MET A 176 -11.92 -1.50 -5.20
CA MET A 176 -12.81 -2.15 -4.25
C MET A 176 -14.05 -1.29 -3.94
N ALA A 177 -13.89 0.04 -3.79
CA ALA A 177 -15.02 0.94 -3.62
C ALA A 177 -15.93 0.99 -4.87
N HIS A 178 -15.34 1.00 -6.08
CA HIS A 178 -16.08 0.96 -7.34
C HIS A 178 -16.87 -0.34 -7.54
N LYS A 179 -16.31 -1.48 -7.10
CA LYS A 179 -17.01 -2.79 -7.09
C LYS A 179 -18.15 -2.87 -6.06
N GLY A 180 -18.30 -1.88 -5.18
CA GLY A 180 -19.27 -1.91 -4.09
C GLY A 180 -18.79 -2.61 -2.82
N MET A 181 -17.49 -2.86 -2.71
CA MET A 181 -16.82 -3.43 -1.53
C MET A 181 -15.81 -2.43 -0.94
N PRO A 182 -16.21 -1.22 -0.51
CA PRO A 182 -15.28 -0.25 0.02
C PRO A 182 -14.61 -0.77 1.30
N LEU A 183 -13.32 -0.43 1.47
CA LEU A 183 -12.55 -0.89 2.62
C LEU A 183 -13.06 -0.24 3.90
N LEU A 184 -13.09 -1.00 4.98
CA LEU A 184 -13.32 -0.47 6.32
C LEU A 184 -12.18 0.46 6.73
N GLY A 185 -12.48 1.54 7.45
CA GLY A 185 -11.52 2.55 7.86
C GLY A 185 -11.11 3.55 6.76
N ASP A 186 -11.52 3.33 5.52
CA ASP A 186 -11.15 4.20 4.40
C ASP A 186 -12.03 5.46 4.32
N ARG A 187 -11.69 6.47 5.10
CA ARG A 187 -12.43 7.75 5.11
C ARG A 187 -12.48 8.47 3.77
N LYS A 188 -11.63 8.11 2.80
CA LYS A 188 -11.57 8.78 1.50
C LYS A 188 -12.51 8.15 0.47
N TYR A 189 -12.63 6.83 0.46
CA TYR A 189 -13.43 6.08 -0.51
C TYR A 189 -14.60 5.33 0.13
N ASN A 190 -14.72 5.37 1.45
CA ASN A 190 -15.82 4.83 2.23
C ASN A 190 -16.29 5.86 3.27
N ALA A 191 -16.79 6.99 2.79
CA ALA A 191 -17.23 8.09 3.66
C ALA A 191 -18.42 7.72 4.58
N LYS A 192 -19.11 6.62 4.30
CA LYS A 192 -20.24 6.11 5.09
C LYS A 192 -19.83 5.12 6.18
N ASP A 193 -18.54 4.79 6.26
CA ASP A 193 -18.04 3.89 7.29
C ASP A 193 -18.06 4.56 8.67
N LEU A 194 -18.85 4.02 9.57
CA LEU A 194 -18.99 4.45 10.95
C LEU A 194 -18.34 3.48 11.94
N SER A 195 -17.65 2.45 11.47
CA SER A 195 -17.05 1.40 12.31
C SER A 195 -15.97 1.92 13.27
N GLY A 196 -15.36 3.07 12.96
CA GLY A 196 -14.23 3.62 13.72
C GLY A 196 -12.93 2.80 13.58
N LEU A 197 -12.91 1.79 12.70
CA LEU A 197 -11.74 0.97 12.45
C LEU A 197 -10.68 1.75 11.67
N PRO A 198 -9.39 1.42 11.82
CA PRO A 198 -8.34 1.93 10.96
C PRO A 198 -8.39 1.26 9.57
N LEU A 199 -7.86 1.96 8.57
CA LEU A 199 -7.62 1.39 7.24
C LEU A 199 -6.41 0.46 7.29
#